data_3a4c14bfc7148e7ccdb80071bf346c39
#
_entry.id   3a4c14bfc7148e7ccdb80071bf346c39
#
_cell.length_a   1.000
_cell.length_b   1.000
_cell.length_c   1.000
_cell.angle_alpha   90.00
_cell.angle_beta   90.00
_cell.angle_gamma   90.00
#
_symmetry.space_group_name_H-M   'P 1'
#
loop_
_entity.id
_entity.type
_entity.pdbx_description
1 polymer ?
#
loop_
_entity_poly.entity_id
_entity_poly.type
_entity_poly.pdbx_seq_one_letter_code
_entity_poly.pdbx_strand_id
1 'polypeptide(L)'
;LPEKFTTQEYQVLLVAEKYQTGFDQPLLHTMFVDKRLAGIQAVQTLSRLNRIHPLKEDTFVLDFVNDREEIREAFKTYYEGAEMGEEVDPARMYQIKGELDASGIYLGEEVERFCAVYFKPKQRQSAMDHQAMNAALDPAVSRFTVRQKDNEDEAELWRGKVQALLNLYGFLSQVIPYQDSDLERLYVFLRHLAAKLPRRKSGPAYQFDDEVRLEYYRLQKISEGSI
;
A
#
# COMPACT_ATOMS: atom_id res chain seq x y z
N LEU A 1 -18.95 5.74 10.16
CA LEU A 1 -19.47 5.97 8.79
C LEU A 1 -18.67 5.16 7.78
N PRO A 2 -17.31 5.10 7.84
CA PRO A 2 -16.53 4.25 6.94
C PRO A 2 -16.96 2.78 6.96
N GLU A 3 -17.15 2.19 8.14
CA GLU A 3 -17.58 0.80 8.31
C GLU A 3 -18.95 0.51 7.68
N LYS A 4 -19.89 1.46 7.76
CA LYS A 4 -21.20 1.31 7.11
C LYS A 4 -21.12 1.39 5.59
N PHE A 5 -20.22 2.21 5.06
CA PHE A 5 -20.04 2.35 3.63
C PHE A 5 -19.32 1.12 3.00
N THR A 6 -18.75 0.22 3.78
CA THR A 6 -18.25 -1.07 3.29
C THR A 6 -19.35 -2.11 3.10
N THR A 7 -20.59 -1.82 3.53
CA THR A 7 -21.75 -2.69 3.34
C THR A 7 -22.43 -2.40 2.01
N GLN A 8 -23.30 -3.31 1.55
CA GLN A 8 -24.09 -3.12 0.33
C GLN A 8 -25.27 -2.11 0.51
N GLU A 9 -25.50 -1.62 1.72
CA GLU A 9 -26.60 -0.69 2.02
C GLU A 9 -26.37 0.72 1.45
N TYR A 10 -25.10 1.12 1.32
CA TYR A 10 -24.72 2.45 0.87
C TYR A 10 -23.86 2.38 -0.38
N GLN A 11 -24.35 3.01 -1.45
CA GLN A 11 -23.66 3.06 -2.74
C GLN A 11 -23.08 4.44 -3.06
N VAL A 12 -23.54 5.47 -2.37
CA VAL A 12 -23.11 6.85 -2.57
C VAL A 12 -22.66 7.46 -1.25
N LEU A 13 -21.50 8.09 -1.26
CA LEU A 13 -20.94 8.83 -0.13
C LEU A 13 -20.81 10.31 -0.51
N LEU A 14 -21.59 11.18 0.16
CA LEU A 14 -21.48 12.63 0.03
C LEU A 14 -20.62 13.15 1.18
N VAL A 15 -19.58 13.89 0.85
CA VAL A 15 -18.64 14.44 1.84
C VAL A 15 -18.30 15.89 1.52
N ALA A 16 -18.20 16.71 2.56
CA ALA A 16 -17.65 18.04 2.52
C ALA A 16 -16.39 18.05 3.39
N GLU A 17 -15.21 18.21 2.78
CA GLU A 17 -13.89 18.32 3.44
C GLU A 17 -13.48 17.16 4.36
N LYS A 18 -14.23 16.05 4.33
CA LYS A 18 -13.91 14.84 5.10
C LYS A 18 -13.34 13.74 4.19
N TYR A 19 -12.58 12.85 4.81
CA TYR A 19 -12.03 11.66 4.15
C TYR A 19 -11.06 11.96 2.98
N GLN A 20 -10.48 13.14 2.95
CA GLN A 20 -9.37 13.45 2.03
C GLN A 20 -8.13 12.64 2.39
N THR A 21 -7.99 12.28 3.67
CA THR A 21 -6.95 11.38 4.19
C THR A 21 -7.59 10.30 5.07
N GLY A 22 -6.96 9.14 5.18
CA GLY A 22 -7.37 8.09 6.11
C GLY A 22 -8.62 7.28 5.75
N PHE A 23 -9.25 7.52 4.60
CA PHE A 23 -10.37 6.71 4.11
C PHE A 23 -9.89 5.77 3.00
N ASP A 24 -10.04 4.48 3.20
CA ASP A 24 -9.63 3.45 2.25
C ASP A 24 -10.82 2.56 1.90
N GLN A 25 -11.30 2.69 0.66
CA GLN A 25 -12.37 1.87 0.10
C GLN A 25 -12.00 1.46 -1.33
N PRO A 26 -11.48 0.25 -1.54
CA PRO A 26 -11.01 -0.19 -2.85
C PRO A 26 -12.08 -0.23 -3.95
N LEU A 27 -13.34 -0.40 -3.58
CA LEU A 27 -14.48 -0.44 -4.51
C LEU A 27 -14.98 0.95 -4.94
N LEU A 28 -14.35 2.04 -4.53
CA LEU A 28 -14.66 3.36 -5.08
C LEU A 28 -14.38 3.36 -6.59
N HIS A 29 -15.44 3.54 -7.38
CA HIS A 29 -15.40 3.51 -8.83
C HIS A 29 -15.52 4.91 -9.43
N THR A 30 -16.50 5.70 -8.95
CA THR A 30 -16.83 7.00 -9.52
C THR A 30 -16.70 8.11 -8.46
N MET A 31 -16.13 9.24 -8.87
CA MET A 31 -16.06 10.44 -8.04
C MET A 31 -16.61 11.64 -8.81
N PHE A 32 -17.53 12.37 -8.17
CA PHE A 32 -17.99 13.67 -8.62
C PHE A 32 -17.32 14.73 -7.76
N VAL A 33 -16.60 15.65 -8.40
CA VAL A 33 -15.83 16.70 -7.72
C VAL A 33 -16.52 18.04 -7.97
N ASP A 34 -17.08 18.62 -6.91
CA ASP A 34 -17.67 19.96 -6.90
C ASP A 34 -16.93 20.82 -5.87
N LYS A 35 -15.61 20.81 -5.95
CA LYS A 35 -14.72 21.55 -5.06
C LYS A 35 -13.42 21.88 -5.78
N ARG A 36 -12.88 23.08 -5.54
CA ARG A 36 -11.55 23.41 -6.03
C ARG A 36 -10.48 22.59 -5.30
N LEU A 37 -9.70 21.88 -6.08
CA LEU A 37 -8.57 21.06 -5.62
C LEU A 37 -7.28 21.67 -6.17
N ALA A 38 -6.25 21.80 -5.35
CA ALA A 38 -4.96 22.33 -5.77
C ALA A 38 -3.80 21.55 -5.16
N GLY A 39 -2.70 21.44 -5.90
CA GLY A 39 -1.46 20.82 -5.44
C GLY A 39 -1.69 19.41 -4.85
N ILE A 40 -1.08 19.13 -3.72
CA ILE A 40 -1.13 17.83 -3.06
C ILE A 40 -2.56 17.39 -2.71
N GLN A 41 -3.47 18.32 -2.49
CA GLN A 41 -4.87 18.00 -2.17
C GLN A 41 -5.58 17.35 -3.37
N ALA A 42 -5.29 17.79 -4.59
CA ALA A 42 -5.81 17.16 -5.81
C ALA A 42 -5.35 15.70 -5.89
N VAL A 43 -4.07 15.46 -5.70
CA VAL A 43 -3.48 14.11 -5.72
C VAL A 43 -4.10 13.24 -4.63
N GLN A 44 -4.14 13.70 -3.38
CA GLN A 44 -4.68 12.94 -2.25
C GLN A 44 -6.17 12.60 -2.38
N THR A 45 -6.94 13.48 -3.03
CA THR A 45 -8.37 13.27 -3.22
C THR A 45 -8.64 12.30 -4.37
N LEU A 46 -8.08 12.57 -5.54
CA LEU A 46 -8.38 11.81 -6.75
C LEU A 46 -7.75 10.41 -6.73
N SER A 47 -6.58 10.25 -6.12
CA SER A 47 -5.92 8.94 -5.97
C SER A 47 -6.70 7.93 -5.11
N ARG A 48 -7.76 8.37 -4.41
CA ARG A 48 -8.67 7.46 -3.70
C ARG A 48 -9.35 6.45 -4.62
N LEU A 49 -9.53 6.80 -5.89
CA LEU A 49 -10.10 5.91 -6.89
C LEU A 49 -9.08 4.90 -7.42
N ASN A 50 -7.78 5.14 -7.26
CA ASN A 50 -6.73 4.33 -7.88
C ASN A 50 -6.49 2.97 -7.20
N ARG A 51 -7.26 2.64 -6.16
CA ARG A 51 -7.19 1.33 -5.52
C ARG A 51 -7.73 0.25 -6.45
N ILE A 52 -6.90 -0.76 -6.71
CA ILE A 52 -7.28 -1.91 -7.53
C ILE A 52 -8.12 -2.87 -6.71
N HIS A 53 -9.15 -3.42 -7.34
CA HIS A 53 -9.97 -4.48 -6.78
C HIS A 53 -10.45 -5.41 -7.91
N PRO A 54 -10.48 -6.74 -7.72
CA PRO A 54 -10.89 -7.67 -8.76
C PRO A 54 -12.29 -7.44 -9.36
N LEU A 55 -13.15 -6.73 -8.63
CA LEU A 55 -14.50 -6.36 -9.08
C LEU A 55 -14.58 -4.94 -9.67
N LYS A 56 -13.44 -4.30 -9.92
CA LYS A 56 -13.37 -2.95 -10.46
C LYS A 56 -12.42 -2.93 -11.65
N GLU A 57 -12.95 -2.70 -12.83
CA GLU A 57 -12.21 -2.73 -14.08
C GLU A 57 -11.66 -1.33 -14.46
N ASP A 58 -12.40 -0.27 -14.10
CA ASP A 58 -12.06 1.11 -14.41
C ASP A 58 -12.44 2.08 -13.29
N THR A 59 -12.14 3.35 -13.48
CA THR A 59 -12.53 4.44 -12.59
C THR A 59 -12.97 5.65 -13.41
N PHE A 60 -13.90 6.42 -12.85
CA PHE A 60 -14.44 7.59 -13.50
C PHE A 60 -14.44 8.81 -12.57
N VAL A 61 -13.90 9.94 -13.06
CA VAL A 61 -13.96 11.24 -12.38
C VAL A 61 -14.70 12.22 -13.25
N LEU A 62 -15.74 12.83 -12.70
CA LEU A 62 -16.39 14.00 -13.27
C LEU A 62 -16.12 15.21 -12.37
N ASP A 63 -15.35 16.14 -12.88
CA ASP A 63 -14.97 17.36 -12.19
C ASP A 63 -15.74 18.55 -12.80
N PHE A 64 -16.38 19.35 -11.93
CA PHE A 64 -17.19 20.49 -12.32
C PHE A 64 -16.50 21.84 -12.14
N VAL A 65 -15.37 21.86 -11.43
CA VAL A 65 -14.77 23.11 -10.94
C VAL A 65 -13.31 23.30 -11.37
N ASN A 66 -12.57 22.19 -11.48
CA ASN A 66 -11.13 22.27 -11.69
C ASN A 66 -10.76 22.18 -13.17
N ASP A 67 -9.72 22.94 -13.54
CA ASP A 67 -9.14 22.83 -14.86
C ASP A 67 -8.28 21.55 -14.97
N ARG A 68 -8.37 20.89 -16.13
CA ARG A 68 -7.65 19.64 -16.38
C ARG A 68 -6.13 19.80 -16.28
N GLU A 69 -5.61 20.92 -16.79
CA GLU A 69 -4.17 21.16 -16.80
C GLU A 69 -3.66 21.51 -15.40
N GLU A 70 -4.45 22.23 -14.58
CA GLU A 70 -4.13 22.49 -13.17
C GLU A 70 -4.02 21.17 -12.39
N ILE A 71 -4.95 20.25 -12.58
CA ILE A 71 -4.92 18.91 -11.97
C ILE A 71 -3.70 18.12 -12.43
N ARG A 72 -3.44 18.12 -13.74
CA ARG A 72 -2.28 17.43 -14.32
C ARG A 72 -0.96 17.96 -13.76
N GLU A 73 -0.82 19.28 -13.65
CA GLU A 73 0.38 19.89 -13.09
C GLU A 73 0.55 19.58 -11.59
N ALA A 74 -0.55 19.51 -10.84
CA ALA A 74 -0.52 19.10 -9.44
C ALA A 74 0.01 17.65 -9.30
N PHE A 75 -0.41 16.74 -10.16
CA PHE A 75 0.10 15.38 -10.19
C PHE A 75 1.57 15.35 -10.60
N LYS A 76 1.96 16.08 -11.65
CA LYS A 76 3.34 16.17 -12.11
C LYS A 76 4.28 16.69 -11.02
N THR A 77 3.91 17.80 -10.36
CA THR A 77 4.70 18.38 -9.26
C THR A 77 4.84 17.40 -8.08
N TYR A 78 3.79 16.63 -7.80
CA TYR A 78 3.84 15.61 -6.74
C TYR A 78 4.79 14.47 -7.12
N TYR A 79 4.80 14.05 -8.38
CA TYR A 79 5.75 13.07 -8.91
C TYR A 79 7.18 13.57 -8.85
N GLU A 80 7.43 14.79 -9.37
CA GLU A 80 8.76 15.40 -9.37
C GLU A 80 9.26 15.67 -7.93
N GLY A 81 8.39 16.06 -7.02
CA GLY A 81 8.72 16.27 -5.60
C GLY A 81 8.96 14.97 -4.83
N ALA A 82 8.42 13.86 -5.27
CA ALA A 82 8.71 12.53 -4.75
C ALA A 82 10.06 11.98 -5.28
N GLU A 83 10.59 12.61 -6.32
CA GLU A 83 11.92 12.33 -6.92
C GLU A 83 13.11 12.80 -6.05
N MET A 84 12.96 12.96 -4.77
CA MET A 84 14.14 13.13 -3.90
C MET A 84 14.96 11.84 -3.85
N GLY A 85 15.59 11.52 -5.00
CA GLY A 85 16.70 10.58 -5.06
C GLY A 85 16.75 9.56 -6.18
N GLU A 86 15.67 9.10 -6.75
CA GLU A 86 15.68 8.23 -7.95
C GLU A 86 14.33 8.35 -8.66
N GLU A 87 14.33 8.48 -9.98
CA GLU A 87 13.13 8.41 -10.83
C GLU A 87 12.29 7.21 -10.39
N VAL A 88 11.04 7.45 -9.97
CA VAL A 88 10.09 6.39 -9.66
C VAL A 88 9.64 5.78 -10.97
N ASP A 89 10.51 4.95 -11.56
CA ASP A 89 10.25 4.23 -12.79
C ASP A 89 9.30 3.06 -12.52
N PRO A 90 8.09 3.05 -13.09
CA PRO A 90 7.22 1.90 -13.01
C PRO A 90 7.89 0.59 -13.48
N ALA A 91 8.83 0.65 -14.42
CA ALA A 91 9.58 -0.51 -14.88
C ALA A 91 10.40 -1.15 -13.76
N ARG A 92 10.91 -0.36 -12.81
CA ARG A 92 11.63 -0.88 -11.65
C ARG A 92 10.77 -1.80 -10.78
N MET A 93 9.48 -1.51 -10.67
CA MET A 93 8.54 -2.35 -9.92
C MET A 93 8.41 -3.74 -10.55
N TYR A 94 8.29 -3.81 -11.88
CA TYR A 94 8.24 -5.08 -12.60
C TYR A 94 9.59 -5.81 -12.57
N GLN A 95 10.70 -5.07 -12.56
CA GLN A 95 12.02 -5.66 -12.34
C GLN A 95 12.13 -6.32 -10.97
N ILE A 96 11.76 -5.59 -9.89
CA ILE A 96 11.76 -6.13 -8.52
C ILE A 96 10.83 -7.35 -8.42
N LYS A 97 9.63 -7.26 -9.03
CA LYS A 97 8.70 -8.40 -9.12
C LYS A 97 9.37 -9.60 -9.75
N GLY A 98 10.01 -9.44 -10.91
CA GLY A 98 10.72 -10.52 -11.61
C GLY A 98 11.82 -11.15 -10.76
N GLU A 99 12.60 -10.34 -10.02
CA GLU A 99 13.62 -10.82 -9.11
C GLU A 99 13.05 -11.60 -7.92
N LEU A 100 11.89 -11.15 -7.39
CA LEU A 100 11.19 -11.85 -6.31
C LEU A 100 10.59 -13.17 -6.81
N ASP A 101 9.94 -13.18 -7.97
CA ASP A 101 9.41 -14.39 -8.61
C ASP A 101 10.51 -15.43 -8.86
N ALA A 102 11.65 -14.99 -9.39
CA ALA A 102 12.80 -15.86 -9.67
C ALA A 102 13.45 -16.44 -8.40
N SER A 103 13.22 -15.85 -7.24
CA SER A 103 13.81 -16.32 -5.97
C SER A 103 13.27 -17.68 -5.52
N GLY A 104 12.06 -18.06 -5.95
CA GLY A 104 11.39 -19.29 -5.55
C GLY A 104 10.98 -19.36 -4.08
N ILE A 105 11.00 -18.23 -3.36
CA ILE A 105 10.55 -18.19 -1.95
C ILE A 105 9.04 -18.32 -1.85
N TYR A 106 8.28 -17.80 -2.81
CA TYR A 106 6.87 -18.04 -2.96
C TYR A 106 6.56 -18.56 -4.38
N LEU A 107 5.39 -19.13 -4.55
CA LEU A 107 4.89 -19.63 -5.83
C LEU A 107 3.58 -18.95 -6.20
N GLY A 108 3.32 -18.80 -7.50
CA GLY A 108 2.09 -18.19 -8.00
C GLY A 108 0.81 -18.85 -7.47
N GLU A 109 0.80 -20.19 -7.36
CA GLU A 109 -0.33 -20.94 -6.80
C GLU A 109 -0.63 -20.60 -5.34
N GLU A 110 0.37 -20.20 -4.56
CA GLU A 110 0.20 -19.78 -3.16
C GLU A 110 -0.44 -18.40 -3.10
N VAL A 111 -0.01 -17.50 -4.00
CA VAL A 111 -0.60 -16.18 -4.18
C VAL A 111 -2.07 -16.32 -4.56
N GLU A 112 -2.39 -17.17 -5.54
CA GLU A 112 -3.77 -17.41 -5.98
C GLU A 112 -4.64 -17.98 -4.85
N ARG A 113 -4.16 -18.99 -4.12
CA ARG A 113 -4.90 -19.60 -3.00
C ARG A 113 -5.17 -18.60 -1.89
N PHE A 114 -4.19 -17.78 -1.57
CA PHE A 114 -4.36 -16.72 -0.57
C PHE A 114 -5.41 -15.70 -1.03
N CYS A 115 -5.28 -15.20 -2.25
CA CYS A 115 -6.12 -14.14 -2.79
C CYS A 115 -7.57 -14.61 -3.03
N ALA A 116 -7.78 -15.88 -3.40
CA ALA A 116 -9.12 -16.45 -3.53
C ALA A 116 -9.94 -16.34 -2.23
N VAL A 117 -9.27 -16.34 -1.09
CA VAL A 117 -9.92 -16.17 0.22
C VAL A 117 -9.92 -14.70 0.65
N TYR A 118 -8.80 -14.01 0.46
CA TYR A 118 -8.64 -12.61 0.91
C TYR A 118 -9.67 -11.67 0.29
N PHE A 119 -9.96 -11.82 -0.99
CA PHE A 119 -10.92 -10.98 -1.72
C PHE A 119 -12.40 -11.40 -1.53
N LYS A 120 -12.69 -12.43 -0.73
CA LYS A 120 -14.06 -12.67 -0.30
C LYS A 120 -14.61 -11.49 0.51
N PRO A 121 -15.89 -11.14 0.37
CA PRO A 121 -16.50 -10.12 1.22
C PRO A 121 -16.25 -10.42 2.71
N LYS A 122 -15.78 -9.44 3.46
CA LYS A 122 -15.40 -9.62 4.88
C LYS A 122 -16.51 -10.26 5.72
N GLN A 123 -17.79 -9.94 5.42
CA GLN A 123 -18.94 -10.53 6.10
C GLN A 123 -19.14 -12.02 5.83
N ARG A 124 -18.50 -12.55 4.78
CA ARG A 124 -18.53 -13.98 4.39
C ARG A 124 -17.26 -14.72 4.76
N GLN A 125 -16.28 -14.04 5.35
CA GLN A 125 -15.07 -14.68 5.81
C GLN A 125 -15.30 -15.36 7.17
N SER A 126 -14.99 -16.63 7.23
CA SER A 126 -15.08 -17.48 8.43
C SER A 126 -13.71 -17.64 9.11
N ALA A 127 -13.70 -18.22 10.31
CA ALA A 127 -12.45 -18.63 10.95
C ALA A 127 -11.64 -19.61 10.10
N MET A 128 -12.31 -20.48 9.33
CA MET A 128 -11.65 -21.39 8.40
C MET A 128 -10.99 -20.65 7.24
N ASP A 129 -11.56 -19.54 6.77
CA ASP A 129 -10.96 -18.73 5.72
C ASP A 129 -9.66 -18.06 6.22
N HIS A 130 -9.64 -17.56 7.44
CA HIS A 130 -8.42 -17.04 8.06
C HIS A 130 -7.34 -18.11 8.23
N GLN A 131 -7.74 -19.32 8.59
CA GLN A 131 -6.82 -20.47 8.65
C GLN A 131 -6.28 -20.83 7.27
N ALA A 132 -7.12 -20.83 6.25
CA ALA A 132 -6.72 -21.11 4.86
C ALA A 132 -5.74 -20.06 4.32
N MET A 133 -5.95 -18.77 4.60
CA MET A 133 -5.00 -17.71 4.25
C MET A 133 -3.64 -17.93 4.93
N ASN A 134 -3.64 -18.26 6.21
CA ASN A 134 -2.41 -18.55 6.93
C ASN A 134 -1.68 -19.78 6.36
N ALA A 135 -2.40 -20.84 6.05
CA ALA A 135 -1.86 -22.05 5.44
C ALA A 135 -1.26 -21.81 4.04
N ALA A 136 -1.82 -20.86 3.29
CA ALA A 136 -1.26 -20.46 2.00
C ALA A 136 0.08 -19.72 2.10
N LEU A 137 0.35 -19.06 3.23
CA LEU A 137 1.63 -18.37 3.49
C LEU A 137 2.71 -19.30 4.06
N ASP A 138 2.34 -20.37 4.74
CA ASP A 138 3.28 -21.24 5.49
C ASP A 138 4.41 -21.85 4.63
N PRO A 139 4.17 -22.32 3.40
CA PRO A 139 5.25 -22.85 2.57
C PRO A 139 6.29 -21.78 2.21
N ALA A 140 5.85 -20.54 1.91
CA ALA A 140 6.75 -19.43 1.62
C ALA A 140 7.58 -19.04 2.86
N VAL A 141 6.96 -18.99 4.04
CA VAL A 141 7.67 -18.76 5.31
C VAL A 141 8.71 -19.86 5.57
N SER A 142 8.36 -21.11 5.29
CA SER A 142 9.29 -22.24 5.48
C SER A 142 10.50 -22.13 4.54
N ARG A 143 10.29 -21.84 3.24
CA ARG A 143 11.38 -21.65 2.27
C ARG A 143 12.26 -20.46 2.64
N PHE A 144 11.66 -19.33 3.05
CA PHE A 144 12.40 -18.19 3.55
C PHE A 144 13.25 -18.55 4.77
N THR A 145 12.70 -19.29 5.73
CA THR A 145 13.42 -19.70 6.96
C THR A 145 14.59 -20.61 6.66
N VAL A 146 14.47 -21.51 5.69
CA VAL A 146 15.59 -22.34 5.23
C VAL A 146 16.68 -21.46 4.63
N ARG A 147 16.32 -20.57 3.70
CA ARG A 147 17.25 -19.65 3.07
C ARG A 147 17.96 -18.75 4.09
N GLN A 148 17.23 -18.25 5.09
CA GLN A 148 17.81 -17.43 6.17
C GLN A 148 18.84 -18.19 7.00
N LYS A 149 18.66 -19.50 7.18
CA LYS A 149 19.64 -20.34 7.90
C LYS A 149 20.88 -20.61 7.05
N ASP A 150 20.71 -20.76 5.74
CA ASP A 150 21.79 -21.05 4.81
C ASP A 150 22.61 -19.79 4.47
N ASN A 151 21.94 -18.66 4.26
CA ASN A 151 22.54 -17.36 3.94
C ASN A 151 21.67 -16.22 4.43
N GLU A 152 22.00 -15.66 5.60
CA GLU A 152 21.22 -14.58 6.24
C GLU A 152 21.25 -13.30 5.40
N ASP A 153 22.37 -12.96 4.78
CA ASP A 153 22.49 -11.73 3.99
C ASP A 153 21.61 -11.78 2.73
N GLU A 154 21.54 -12.93 2.07
CA GLU A 154 20.66 -13.13 0.92
C GLU A 154 19.17 -13.05 1.32
N ALA A 155 18.82 -13.62 2.46
CA ALA A 155 17.45 -13.54 2.96
C ALA A 155 17.05 -12.10 3.33
N GLU A 156 17.96 -11.33 3.94
CA GLU A 156 17.72 -9.92 4.24
C GLU A 156 17.67 -9.05 2.97
N LEU A 157 18.50 -9.34 1.96
CA LEU A 157 18.40 -8.68 0.66
C LEU A 157 17.03 -8.93 0.01
N TRP A 158 16.55 -10.17 0.06
CA TRP A 158 15.21 -10.52 -0.44
C TRP A 158 14.12 -9.78 0.33
N ARG A 159 14.21 -9.73 1.66
CA ARG A 159 13.28 -8.96 2.50
C ARG A 159 13.27 -7.47 2.13
N GLY A 160 14.45 -6.90 1.88
CA GLY A 160 14.60 -5.52 1.40
C GLY A 160 13.88 -5.28 0.07
N LYS A 161 13.98 -6.22 -0.87
CA LYS A 161 13.25 -6.16 -2.15
C LYS A 161 11.74 -6.24 -1.96
N VAL A 162 11.25 -7.10 -1.07
CA VAL A 162 9.82 -7.13 -0.72
C VAL A 162 9.36 -5.78 -0.19
N GLN A 163 10.10 -5.20 0.76
CA GLN A 163 9.74 -3.90 1.32
C GLN A 163 9.78 -2.79 0.26
N ALA A 164 10.77 -2.81 -0.63
CA ALA A 164 10.87 -1.87 -1.75
C ALA A 164 9.65 -1.98 -2.69
N LEU A 165 9.25 -3.20 -3.06
CA LEU A 165 8.04 -3.41 -3.87
C LEU A 165 6.77 -2.94 -3.15
N LEU A 166 6.62 -3.25 -1.86
CA LEU A 166 5.47 -2.83 -1.08
C LEU A 166 5.37 -1.30 -0.98
N ASN A 167 6.49 -0.62 -0.75
CA ASN A 167 6.54 0.84 -0.68
C ASN A 167 6.25 1.47 -2.04
N LEU A 168 6.91 0.97 -3.08
CA LEU A 168 6.77 1.48 -4.45
C LEU A 168 5.35 1.28 -4.97
N TYR A 169 4.79 0.08 -4.83
CA TYR A 169 3.41 -0.18 -5.22
C TYR A 169 2.40 0.62 -4.39
N GLY A 170 2.60 0.67 -3.08
CA GLY A 170 1.75 1.46 -2.18
C GLY A 170 1.73 2.95 -2.54
N PHE A 171 2.84 3.47 -3.04
CA PHE A 171 2.94 4.83 -3.57
C PHE A 171 2.29 4.96 -4.95
N LEU A 172 2.76 4.16 -5.91
CA LEU A 172 2.32 4.26 -7.31
C LEU A 172 0.83 3.96 -7.49
N SER A 173 0.27 3.02 -6.74
CA SER A 173 -1.17 2.71 -6.76
C SER A 173 -2.06 3.87 -6.29
N GLN A 174 -1.50 4.85 -5.59
CA GLN A 174 -2.22 6.07 -5.20
C GLN A 174 -2.23 7.12 -6.32
N VAL A 175 -1.30 7.05 -7.23
CA VAL A 175 -1.00 8.11 -8.18
C VAL A 175 -1.30 7.68 -9.63
N ILE A 176 -1.04 6.44 -9.98
CA ILE A 176 -1.30 5.88 -11.32
C ILE A 176 -2.43 4.86 -11.24
N PRO A 177 -3.43 4.90 -12.12
CA PRO A 177 -4.40 3.82 -12.25
C PRO A 177 -3.71 2.60 -12.87
N TYR A 178 -3.15 1.74 -12.03
CA TYR A 178 -2.66 0.44 -12.46
C TYR A 178 -3.84 -0.51 -12.64
N GLN A 179 -3.96 -1.09 -13.82
CA GLN A 179 -4.94 -2.15 -14.13
C GLN A 179 -4.30 -3.54 -14.07
N ASP A 180 -3.29 -3.72 -13.24
CA ASP A 180 -2.60 -5.00 -13.09
C ASP A 180 -3.11 -5.73 -11.84
N SER A 181 -4.10 -6.59 -12.06
CA SER A 181 -4.70 -7.40 -10.99
C SER A 181 -3.72 -8.40 -10.36
N ASP A 182 -2.71 -8.85 -11.10
CA ASP A 182 -1.73 -9.82 -10.62
C ASP A 182 -0.73 -9.15 -9.68
N LEU A 183 -0.39 -7.90 -9.98
CA LEU A 183 0.45 -7.09 -9.13
C LEU A 183 -0.26 -6.74 -7.80
N GLU A 184 -1.56 -6.42 -7.82
CA GLU A 184 -2.36 -6.21 -6.61
C GLU A 184 -2.43 -7.48 -5.75
N ARG A 185 -2.66 -8.64 -6.38
CA ARG A 185 -2.67 -9.92 -5.68
C ARG A 185 -1.33 -10.20 -5.01
N LEU A 186 -0.24 -9.97 -5.75
CA LEU A 186 1.11 -10.14 -5.22
C LEU A 186 1.39 -9.16 -4.07
N TYR A 187 0.99 -7.89 -4.21
CA TYR A 187 1.15 -6.89 -3.16
C TYR A 187 0.47 -7.31 -1.85
N VAL A 188 -0.79 -7.72 -1.94
CA VAL A 188 -1.54 -8.16 -0.75
C VAL A 188 -0.92 -9.40 -0.13
N PHE A 189 -0.53 -10.38 -0.94
CA PHE A 189 0.15 -11.59 -0.47
C PHE A 189 1.47 -11.26 0.25
N LEU A 190 2.35 -10.49 -0.40
CA LEU A 190 3.65 -10.12 0.15
C LEU A 190 3.54 -9.27 1.41
N ARG A 191 2.54 -8.41 1.51
CA ARG A 191 2.26 -7.63 2.73
C ARG A 191 1.97 -8.53 3.92
N HIS A 192 1.17 -9.58 3.73
CA HIS A 192 0.84 -10.55 4.78
C HIS A 192 2.00 -11.50 5.04
N LEU A 193 2.72 -11.92 4.00
CA LEU A 193 3.92 -12.73 4.14
C LEU A 193 4.99 -12.00 4.95
N ALA A 194 5.30 -10.75 4.60
CA ALA A 194 6.30 -9.93 5.31
C ALA A 194 6.01 -9.81 6.81
N ALA A 195 4.72 -9.66 7.18
CA ALA A 195 4.32 -9.61 8.59
C ALA A 195 4.50 -10.96 9.33
N LYS A 196 4.51 -12.08 8.60
CA LYS A 196 4.63 -13.44 9.15
C LYS A 196 6.07 -13.97 9.16
N LEU A 197 6.97 -13.36 8.39
CA LEU A 197 8.37 -13.76 8.34
C LEU A 197 9.07 -13.66 9.71
N PRO A 198 9.96 -14.61 10.07
CA PRO A 198 10.73 -14.52 11.31
C PRO A 198 11.53 -13.22 11.34
N ARG A 199 11.52 -12.56 12.49
CA ARG A 199 12.31 -11.35 12.69
C ARG A 199 13.80 -11.67 12.56
N ARG A 200 14.59 -10.68 12.12
CA ARG A 200 16.05 -10.78 12.16
C ARG A 200 16.45 -11.17 13.59
N LYS A 201 17.30 -12.16 13.73
CA LYS A 201 17.98 -12.38 15.02
C LYS A 201 18.84 -11.15 15.25
N SER A 202 18.43 -10.28 16.14
CA SER A 202 19.15 -9.07 16.48
C SER A 202 20.60 -9.47 16.79
N GLY A 203 21.55 -8.96 16.05
CA GLY A 203 22.85 -8.67 16.61
C GLY A 203 22.64 -7.85 17.90
N PRO A 204 23.63 -7.68 18.77
CA PRO A 204 23.41 -7.12 20.10
C PRO A 204 22.51 -5.90 19.97
N ALA A 205 21.36 -5.96 20.62
CA ALA A 205 20.40 -4.85 20.63
C ALA A 205 21.20 -3.64 21.12
N TYR A 206 21.38 -2.65 20.23
CA TYR A 206 21.78 -1.34 20.73
C TYR A 206 20.63 -0.93 21.64
N GLN A 207 20.82 -1.12 22.93
CA GLN A 207 20.04 -0.42 23.92
C GLN A 207 20.35 1.05 23.70
N PHE A 208 19.44 1.74 23.02
CA PHE A 208 19.45 3.19 23.07
C PHE A 208 19.25 3.55 24.55
N ASP A 209 20.28 4.11 25.17
CA ASP A 209 20.21 4.66 26.50
C ASP A 209 18.98 5.55 26.59
N ASP A 210 18.25 5.49 27.69
CA ASP A 210 17.03 6.27 27.91
C ASP A 210 17.24 7.78 27.71
N GLU A 211 18.46 8.28 27.83
CA GLU A 211 18.85 9.65 27.52
C GLU A 211 18.70 10.04 26.05
N VAL A 212 18.99 9.13 25.11
CA VAL A 212 18.82 9.39 23.65
C VAL A 212 17.33 9.40 23.26
N ARG A 213 16.48 8.70 23.99
CA ARG A 213 15.02 8.75 23.77
C ARG A 213 14.42 10.11 24.15
N LEU A 214 14.92 10.76 25.15
CA LEU A 214 14.41 12.06 25.63
C LEU A 214 14.79 13.22 24.71
N GLU A 215 15.94 13.20 24.04
CA GLU A 215 16.34 14.27 23.10
C GLU A 215 15.54 14.25 21.78
N TYR A 216 15.10 13.09 21.32
CA TYR A 216 14.34 12.97 20.06
C TYR A 216 12.88 13.46 20.20
N TYR A 217 12.35 13.56 21.40
CA TYR A 217 10.98 14.04 21.68
C TYR A 217 10.95 15.46 22.27
N ARG A 218 12.01 16.23 22.19
CA ARG A 218 11.98 17.65 22.55
C ARG A 218 11.25 18.42 21.47
N LEU A 219 9.90 18.43 21.55
CA LEU A 219 9.08 19.36 20.81
C LEU A 219 9.57 20.79 21.10
N GLN A 220 10.22 21.42 20.14
CA GLN A 220 10.44 22.87 20.18
C GLN A 220 9.07 23.53 20.14
N LYS A 221 8.70 24.17 21.25
CA LYS A 221 7.55 25.04 21.34
C LYS A 221 7.80 26.22 20.38
N ILE A 222 7.22 26.14 19.17
CA ILE A 222 7.20 27.26 18.23
C ILE A 222 6.22 28.25 18.81
N SER A 223 6.73 29.44 19.13
CA SER A 223 6.13 30.66 19.68
C SER A 223 4.59 30.73 19.64
N GLU A 224 4.00 31.02 20.81
CA GLU A 224 2.66 31.58 20.91
C GLU A 224 2.63 32.92 20.17
N GLY A 225 1.89 32.98 19.06
CA GLY A 225 1.51 34.24 18.44
C GLY A 225 0.53 34.93 19.37
N SER A 226 0.95 36.08 19.90
CA SER A 226 0.08 37.02 20.62
C SER A 226 -0.87 37.65 19.60
N ILE A 227 -2.17 37.66 19.91
CA ILE A 227 -3.24 38.40 19.23
C ILE A 227 -3.00 39.90 19.42
#